data_8b2656e4670ddb0b00f59acb8b1a1dfa
#
_entry.id   8b2656e4670ddb0b00f59acb8b1a1dfa
#
_cell.length_a   1.000
_cell.length_b   1.000
_cell.length_c   1.000
_cell.angle_alpha   90.00
_cell.angle_beta   90.00
_cell.angle_gamma   90.00
#
_symmetry.space_group_name_H-M   'P 1'
#
loop_
_entity.id
_entity.type
_entity.pdbx_description
1 polymer ?
#
loop_
_entity_poly.entity_id
_entity_poly.type
_entity_poly.pdbx_seq_one_letter_code
_entity_poly.pdbx_strand_id
1 'polypeptide(L)'
;MLPKKKLLLIDLDETLIHTEFRTKENYKELEHFVKTSKCYVKTFSFSDDNCIYFMDVFFRPYLKMFLQEISKYFDLAIFTAAMKNYADTILDYIDPNNEYFQFRLYRDACIPIQNKLYIKDLRIIKDYDPSNVILMDNSLYSFMNQPSNGMLVNSFYTNNNDIQLINAKSFLIDHIYPCEDVRKECEKWYHFSKLFYKGTSKEKEETN
;
A
#
# COMPACT_ATOMS: atom_id res chain seq x y z
N MET A 1 15.49 -23.00 -14.96
CA MET A 1 15.27 -21.56 -14.63
C MET A 1 14.64 -21.52 -13.24
N LEU A 2 15.16 -20.71 -12.34
CA LEU A 2 14.45 -20.41 -11.09
C LEU A 2 13.12 -19.75 -11.45
N PRO A 3 12.00 -20.05 -10.75
CA PRO A 3 10.74 -19.40 -11.00
C PRO A 3 10.94 -17.88 -10.83
N LYS A 4 10.43 -17.10 -11.79
CA LYS A 4 10.48 -15.63 -11.72
C LYS A 4 9.74 -15.23 -10.45
N LYS A 5 10.39 -14.46 -9.56
CA LYS A 5 9.74 -13.96 -8.34
C LYS A 5 8.46 -13.21 -8.70
N LYS A 6 7.45 -13.32 -7.86
CA LYS A 6 6.25 -12.48 -7.95
C LYS A 6 6.56 -11.08 -7.45
N LEU A 7 5.89 -10.09 -8.01
CA LEU A 7 5.99 -8.69 -7.58
C LEU A 7 4.89 -8.38 -6.55
N LEU A 8 5.30 -7.91 -5.39
CA LEU A 8 4.42 -7.32 -4.40
C LEU A 8 4.57 -5.79 -4.44
N LEU A 9 3.54 -5.12 -4.94
CA LEU A 9 3.38 -3.68 -4.84
C LEU A 9 2.74 -3.36 -3.50
N ILE A 10 3.30 -2.40 -2.77
CA ILE A 10 2.88 -2.06 -1.42
C ILE A 10 2.53 -0.57 -1.38
N ASP A 11 1.35 -0.26 -0.87
CA ASP A 11 0.96 1.11 -0.55
C ASP A 11 1.70 1.60 0.71
N LEU A 12 1.74 2.92 0.92
CA LEU A 12 2.48 3.55 2.01
C LEU A 12 1.54 3.98 3.14
N ASP A 13 0.70 4.99 2.89
CA ASP A 13 -0.12 5.65 3.91
C ASP A 13 -1.27 4.75 4.37
N GLU A 14 -1.50 4.67 5.66
CA GLU A 14 -2.46 3.78 6.32
C GLU A 14 -2.26 2.28 6.02
N THR A 15 -1.21 1.93 5.23
CA THR A 15 -0.81 0.55 4.93
C THR A 15 0.45 0.16 5.71
N LEU A 16 1.54 0.87 5.55
CA LEU A 16 2.80 0.64 6.27
C LEU A 16 3.04 1.64 7.40
N ILE A 17 2.49 2.83 7.25
CA ILE A 17 2.65 3.96 8.16
C ILE A 17 1.33 4.70 8.34
N HIS A 18 1.31 5.62 9.32
CA HIS A 18 0.32 6.70 9.42
C HIS A 18 1.03 8.01 9.69
N THR A 19 0.58 9.11 9.07
CA THR A 19 1.24 10.41 9.15
C THR A 19 0.30 11.48 9.67
N GLU A 20 0.77 12.22 10.68
CA GLU A 20 0.13 13.42 11.20
C GLU A 20 0.97 14.66 10.87
N PHE A 21 0.41 15.60 10.10
CA PHE A 21 1.06 16.85 9.77
C PHE A 21 0.96 17.84 10.93
N ARG A 22 2.08 18.46 11.30
CA ARG A 22 2.14 19.50 12.33
C ARG A 22 1.67 20.82 11.75
N THR A 23 0.63 21.39 12.35
CA THR A 23 0.12 22.74 12.07
C THR A 23 0.23 23.60 13.33
N LYS A 24 0.03 24.91 13.18
CA LYS A 24 -0.01 25.82 14.35
C LYS A 24 -1.15 25.47 15.29
N GLU A 25 -2.25 24.98 14.74
CA GLU A 25 -3.49 24.66 15.45
C GLU A 25 -3.36 23.37 16.27
N ASN A 26 -2.71 22.34 15.73
CA ASN A 26 -2.64 21.01 16.36
C ASN A 26 -1.33 20.73 17.12
N TYR A 27 -0.35 21.67 17.08
CA TYR A 27 1.02 21.41 17.56
C TYR A 27 1.07 20.84 19.00
N LYS A 28 0.34 21.44 19.94
CA LYS A 28 0.38 21.05 21.36
C LYS A 28 -0.29 19.69 21.59
N GLU A 29 -1.41 19.46 20.94
CA GLU A 29 -2.18 18.21 21.06
C GLU A 29 -1.38 17.05 20.45
N LEU A 30 -0.82 17.28 19.25
CA LEU A 30 0.00 16.30 18.56
C LEU A 30 1.29 15.99 19.34
N GLU A 31 1.96 17.01 19.89
CA GLU A 31 3.14 16.79 20.73
C GLU A 31 2.84 15.92 21.96
N HIS A 32 1.70 16.15 22.61
CA HIS A 32 1.24 15.32 23.72
C HIS A 32 0.94 13.89 23.24
N PHE A 33 0.21 13.75 22.14
CA PHE A 33 -0.13 12.46 21.55
C PHE A 33 1.11 11.64 21.17
N VAL A 34 2.08 12.26 20.51
CA VAL A 34 3.36 11.62 20.17
C VAL A 34 4.10 11.13 21.41
N LYS A 35 4.17 11.96 22.48
CA LYS A 35 4.85 11.59 23.74
C LYS A 35 4.16 10.45 24.49
N THR A 36 2.85 10.29 24.33
CA THR A 36 2.06 9.25 25.04
C THR A 36 1.81 8.02 24.17
N SER A 37 2.06 8.10 22.87
CA SER A 37 1.89 6.98 21.96
C SER A 37 2.82 5.81 22.31
N LYS A 38 2.27 4.60 22.19
CA LYS A 38 3.05 3.35 22.31
C LYS A 38 3.58 2.86 20.95
N CYS A 39 3.12 3.45 19.85
CA CYS A 39 3.64 3.16 18.53
C CYS A 39 5.04 3.80 18.36
N TYR A 40 5.86 3.15 17.56
CA TYR A 40 7.10 3.78 17.12
C TYR A 40 6.77 4.96 16.22
N VAL A 41 7.24 6.14 16.60
CA VAL A 41 6.97 7.39 15.89
C VAL A 41 8.27 8.16 15.67
N LYS A 42 8.39 8.82 14.53
CA LYS A 42 9.52 9.68 14.22
C LYS A 42 9.05 10.94 13.51
N THR A 43 9.62 12.09 13.90
CA THR A 43 9.36 13.38 13.26
C THR A 43 10.27 13.55 12.04
N PHE A 44 9.66 13.98 10.93
CA PHE A 44 10.35 14.31 9.69
C PHE A 44 9.97 15.72 9.21
N SER A 45 10.74 16.22 8.26
CA SER A 45 10.38 17.39 7.47
C SER A 45 10.73 17.16 6.00
N PHE A 46 9.94 17.72 5.11
CA PHE A 46 10.21 17.76 3.68
C PHE A 46 9.84 19.13 3.10
N SER A 47 10.40 19.43 1.94
CA SER A 47 10.11 20.69 1.24
C SER A 47 9.28 20.41 0.00
N ASP A 48 8.23 21.25 -0.21
CA ASP A 48 7.40 21.25 -1.40
C ASP A 48 6.95 22.69 -1.69
N ASP A 49 7.02 23.13 -2.95
CA ASP A 49 6.65 24.47 -3.40
C ASP A 49 7.17 25.63 -2.50
N ASN A 50 8.46 25.56 -2.11
CA ASN A 50 9.12 26.50 -1.20
C ASN A 50 8.56 26.54 0.24
N CYS A 51 7.72 25.61 0.61
CA CYS A 51 7.23 25.41 1.98
C CYS A 51 7.92 24.23 2.63
N ILE A 52 8.20 24.36 3.93
CA ILE A 52 8.70 23.24 4.76
C ILE A 52 7.54 22.70 5.57
N TYR A 53 7.30 21.41 5.42
CA TYR A 53 6.28 20.67 6.15
C TYR A 53 6.94 19.82 7.24
N PHE A 54 6.37 19.83 8.44
CA PHE A 54 6.77 18.96 9.54
C PHE A 54 5.68 17.92 9.78
N MET A 55 6.09 16.68 10.02
CA MET A 55 5.17 15.56 10.20
C MET A 55 5.70 14.56 11.21
N ASP A 56 4.79 13.92 11.93
CA ASP A 56 5.05 12.77 12.78
C ASP A 56 4.56 11.52 12.08
N VAL A 57 5.46 10.60 11.82
CA VAL A 57 5.18 9.35 11.11
C VAL A 57 5.16 8.21 12.13
N PHE A 58 4.03 7.56 12.25
CA PHE A 58 3.80 6.36 13.06
C PHE A 58 4.03 5.13 12.19
N PHE A 59 4.95 4.28 12.60
CA PHE A 59 5.27 3.06 11.86
C PHE A 59 4.38 1.91 12.35
N ARG A 60 3.77 1.22 11.40
CA ARG A 60 2.94 0.05 11.70
C ARG A 60 3.76 -1.01 12.42
N PRO A 61 3.24 -1.63 13.48
CA PRO A 61 3.93 -2.73 14.16
C PRO A 61 4.40 -3.81 13.19
N TYR A 62 5.60 -4.35 13.49
CA TYR A 62 6.25 -5.41 12.69
C TYR A 62 6.74 -5.01 11.29
N LEU A 63 6.71 -3.72 10.89
CA LEU A 63 7.11 -3.26 9.55
C LEU A 63 8.48 -3.80 9.13
N LYS A 64 9.52 -3.60 9.95
CA LYS A 64 10.88 -4.06 9.62
C LYS A 64 10.93 -5.58 9.42
N MET A 65 10.33 -6.33 10.33
CA MET A 65 10.27 -7.80 10.24
C MET A 65 9.52 -8.24 8.98
N PHE A 66 8.40 -7.58 8.65
CA PHE A 66 7.62 -7.85 7.45
C PHE A 66 8.47 -7.70 6.18
N LEU A 67 9.17 -6.55 6.03
CA LEU A 67 10.00 -6.32 4.84
C LEU A 67 11.15 -7.30 4.75
N GLN A 68 11.85 -7.59 5.86
CA GLN A 68 12.94 -8.56 5.91
C GLN A 68 12.53 -9.99 5.53
N GLU A 69 11.33 -10.41 5.93
CA GLU A 69 10.84 -11.75 5.62
C GLU A 69 10.28 -11.83 4.19
N ILE A 70 9.45 -10.88 3.79
CA ILE A 70 8.76 -10.90 2.50
C ILE A 70 9.73 -10.73 1.31
N SER A 71 10.79 -9.95 1.45
CA SER A 71 11.79 -9.77 0.39
C SER A 71 12.53 -11.06 -0.01
N LYS A 72 12.48 -12.08 0.82
CA LYS A 72 13.03 -13.41 0.49
C LYS A 72 12.19 -14.14 -0.57
N TYR A 73 10.89 -13.84 -0.65
CA TYR A 73 9.91 -14.54 -1.48
C TYR A 73 9.45 -13.73 -2.67
N PHE A 74 9.36 -12.40 -2.52
CA PHE A 74 8.82 -11.47 -3.51
C PHE A 74 9.86 -10.42 -3.90
N ASP A 75 9.75 -9.94 -5.12
CA ASP A 75 10.28 -8.64 -5.49
C ASP A 75 9.33 -7.58 -4.94
N LEU A 76 9.86 -6.57 -4.25
CA LEU A 76 9.04 -5.55 -3.60
C LEU A 76 9.15 -4.22 -4.34
N ALA A 77 8.05 -3.49 -4.42
CA ALA A 77 8.04 -2.10 -4.87
C ALA A 77 6.96 -1.30 -4.14
N ILE A 78 7.12 0.00 -4.11
CA ILE A 78 6.12 0.93 -3.57
C ILE A 78 5.22 1.41 -4.69
N PHE A 79 3.91 1.47 -4.43
CA PHE A 79 2.93 2.14 -5.27
C PHE A 79 1.99 2.96 -4.40
N THR A 80 2.25 4.24 -4.25
CA THR A 80 1.52 5.15 -3.36
C THR A 80 0.84 6.29 -4.11
N ALA A 81 -0.30 6.77 -3.59
CA ALA A 81 -0.94 8.02 -4.02
C ALA A 81 -0.30 9.27 -3.39
N ALA A 82 0.79 9.11 -2.64
CA ALA A 82 1.54 10.21 -2.04
C ALA A 82 2.40 10.95 -3.05
N MET A 83 2.72 12.21 -2.74
CA MET A 83 3.72 12.99 -3.49
C MET A 83 5.12 12.44 -3.26
N LYS A 84 5.96 12.50 -4.29
CA LYS A 84 7.32 11.96 -4.27
C LYS A 84 8.16 12.49 -3.10
N ASN A 85 8.21 13.80 -2.90
CA ASN A 85 9.05 14.42 -1.86
C ASN A 85 8.67 13.96 -0.46
N TYR A 86 7.36 13.82 -0.18
CA TYR A 86 6.85 13.28 1.06
C TYR A 86 7.22 11.80 1.22
N ALA A 87 6.89 10.98 0.22
CA ALA A 87 7.09 9.54 0.29
C ALA A 87 8.57 9.16 0.41
N ASP A 88 9.46 9.77 -0.37
CA ASP A 88 10.89 9.48 -0.33
C ASP A 88 11.51 9.82 1.03
N THR A 89 11.09 10.93 1.66
CA THR A 89 11.58 11.27 3.02
C THR A 89 11.37 10.13 4.02
N ILE A 90 10.25 9.40 3.90
CA ILE A 90 9.91 8.29 4.78
C ILE A 90 10.56 6.99 4.30
N LEU A 91 10.49 6.72 3.00
CA LEU A 91 11.00 5.49 2.41
C LEU A 91 12.52 5.37 2.50
N ASP A 92 13.25 6.49 2.40
CA ASP A 92 14.71 6.52 2.60
C ASP A 92 15.10 6.24 4.06
N TYR A 93 14.19 6.49 5.00
CA TYR A 93 14.38 6.06 6.38
C TYR A 93 14.04 4.57 6.58
N ILE A 94 13.00 4.05 5.91
CA ILE A 94 12.60 2.64 5.99
C ILE A 94 13.64 1.73 5.31
N ASP A 95 14.16 2.16 4.17
CA ASP A 95 15.07 1.40 3.30
C ASP A 95 16.26 2.26 2.85
N PRO A 96 17.16 2.64 3.77
CA PRO A 96 18.23 3.60 3.51
C PRO A 96 19.29 3.09 2.51
N ASN A 97 19.39 1.79 2.35
CA ASN A 97 20.35 1.15 1.44
C ASN A 97 19.73 0.66 0.14
N ASN A 98 18.42 0.91 -0.09
CA ASN A 98 17.64 0.36 -1.20
C ASN A 98 17.75 -1.17 -1.33
N GLU A 99 17.63 -1.86 -0.18
CA GLU A 99 17.74 -3.32 -0.11
C GLU A 99 16.41 -4.02 -0.39
N TYR A 100 15.27 -3.35 -0.16
CA TYR A 100 13.94 -3.95 -0.26
C TYR A 100 13.23 -3.56 -1.55
N PHE A 101 13.13 -2.27 -1.86
CA PHE A 101 12.28 -1.79 -2.94
C PHE A 101 13.04 -1.61 -4.24
N GLN A 102 12.67 -2.38 -5.27
CA GLN A 102 13.28 -2.29 -6.60
C GLN A 102 12.96 -0.97 -7.32
N PHE A 103 11.73 -0.44 -7.10
CA PHE A 103 11.29 0.84 -7.61
C PHE A 103 10.16 1.42 -6.75
N ARG A 104 9.86 2.69 -6.97
CA ARG A 104 8.81 3.43 -6.26
C ARG A 104 7.94 4.16 -7.28
N LEU A 105 6.62 3.99 -7.20
CA LEU A 105 5.61 4.69 -7.98
C LEU A 105 4.82 5.60 -7.05
N TYR A 106 4.59 6.84 -7.49
CA TYR A 106 3.97 7.89 -6.70
C TYR A 106 2.65 8.34 -7.31
N ARG A 107 2.07 9.42 -6.81
CA ARG A 107 0.78 9.99 -7.25
C ARG A 107 0.70 10.22 -8.75
N ASP A 108 1.77 10.64 -9.39
CA ASP A 108 1.84 10.88 -10.85
C ASP A 108 1.65 9.61 -11.68
N ALA A 109 1.91 8.44 -11.09
CA ALA A 109 1.62 7.14 -11.69
C ALA A 109 0.19 6.64 -11.43
N CYS A 110 -0.58 7.33 -10.59
CA CYS A 110 -1.96 7.00 -10.26
C CYS A 110 -2.95 7.70 -11.21
N ILE A 111 -4.12 7.10 -11.39
CA ILE A 111 -5.25 7.73 -12.11
C ILE A 111 -6.15 8.41 -11.09
N PRO A 112 -6.26 9.75 -11.11
CA PRO A 112 -7.16 10.46 -10.20
C PRO A 112 -8.62 10.22 -10.59
N ILE A 113 -9.48 10.02 -9.58
CA ILE A 113 -10.92 9.98 -9.70
C ILE A 113 -11.56 11.01 -8.77
N GLN A 114 -12.89 11.12 -8.77
CA GLN A 114 -13.61 12.09 -7.93
C GLN A 114 -13.23 11.95 -6.44
N ASN A 115 -13.37 13.03 -5.67
CA ASN A 115 -13.15 13.07 -4.22
C ASN A 115 -11.72 12.73 -3.74
N LYS A 116 -10.70 13.10 -4.52
CA LYS A 116 -9.28 12.84 -4.21
C LYS A 116 -8.92 11.37 -4.04
N LEU A 117 -9.70 10.47 -4.64
CA LEU A 117 -9.37 9.06 -4.71
C LEU A 117 -8.47 8.78 -5.92
N TYR A 118 -7.69 7.72 -5.84
CA TYR A 118 -6.72 7.33 -6.85
C TYR A 118 -6.84 5.84 -7.18
N ILE A 119 -6.76 5.52 -8.47
CA ILE A 119 -6.65 4.13 -8.95
C ILE A 119 -5.17 3.86 -9.25
N LYS A 120 -4.69 2.71 -8.83
CA LYS A 120 -3.35 2.22 -9.11
C LYS A 120 -3.44 1.20 -10.24
N ASP A 121 -3.24 1.66 -11.47
CA ASP A 121 -3.41 0.82 -12.65
C ASP A 121 -2.16 -0.05 -12.89
N LEU A 122 -2.29 -1.36 -12.70
CA LEU A 122 -1.17 -2.30 -12.81
C LEU A 122 -0.68 -2.51 -14.25
N ARG A 123 -1.39 -2.00 -15.27
CA ARG A 123 -0.95 -2.06 -16.67
C ARG A 123 0.32 -1.26 -16.97
N ILE A 124 0.74 -0.37 -16.06
CA ILE A 124 2.03 0.33 -16.15
C ILE A 124 3.21 -0.60 -15.86
N ILE A 125 2.99 -1.71 -15.16
CA ILE A 125 4.02 -2.70 -14.83
C ILE A 125 4.23 -3.61 -16.05
N LYS A 126 5.34 -3.42 -16.77
CA LYS A 126 5.61 -4.13 -18.03
C LYS A 126 6.49 -5.37 -17.89
N ASP A 127 7.31 -5.42 -16.83
CA ASP A 127 8.33 -6.46 -16.67
C ASP A 127 7.80 -7.74 -16.00
N TYR A 128 6.54 -7.71 -15.53
CA TYR A 128 5.90 -8.83 -14.85
C TYR A 128 4.61 -9.22 -15.55
N ASP A 129 4.37 -10.52 -15.63
CA ASP A 129 3.05 -11.03 -16.02
C ASP A 129 2.01 -10.66 -14.98
N PRO A 130 0.81 -10.18 -15.36
CA PRO A 130 -0.25 -9.84 -14.40
C PRO A 130 -0.63 -10.96 -13.43
N SER A 131 -0.42 -12.24 -13.81
CA SER A 131 -0.63 -13.38 -12.91
C SER A 131 0.39 -13.46 -11.76
N ASN A 132 1.46 -12.67 -11.82
CA ASN A 132 2.54 -12.61 -10.84
C ASN A 132 2.65 -11.26 -10.12
N VAL A 133 1.67 -10.38 -10.26
CA VAL A 133 1.64 -9.06 -9.60
C VAL A 133 0.50 -9.01 -8.61
N ILE A 134 0.79 -8.60 -7.39
CA ILE A 134 -0.21 -8.34 -6.34
C ILE A 134 0.01 -6.95 -5.75
N LEU A 135 -1.08 -6.23 -5.50
CA LEU A 135 -1.08 -4.92 -4.84
C LEU A 135 -1.70 -5.04 -3.45
N MET A 136 -0.91 -4.73 -2.41
CA MET A 136 -1.36 -4.63 -1.02
C MET A 136 -1.66 -3.17 -0.69
N ASP A 137 -2.91 -2.87 -0.35
CA ASP A 137 -3.42 -1.50 -0.14
C ASP A 137 -4.60 -1.52 0.85
N ASN A 138 -4.79 -0.42 1.59
CA ASN A 138 -5.93 -0.26 2.50
C ASN A 138 -7.19 0.30 1.81
N SER A 139 -7.05 0.80 0.57
CA SER A 139 -8.13 1.39 -0.20
C SER A 139 -8.64 0.44 -1.29
N LEU A 140 -9.91 0.08 -1.22
CA LEU A 140 -10.55 -0.74 -2.24
C LEU A 140 -10.52 -0.06 -3.63
N TYR A 141 -10.53 1.26 -3.69
CA TYR A 141 -10.48 2.02 -4.95
C TYR A 141 -9.17 1.84 -5.71
N SER A 142 -8.08 1.57 -5.01
CA SER A 142 -6.78 1.30 -5.63
C SER A 142 -6.83 0.15 -6.63
N PHE A 143 -7.72 -0.83 -6.42
CA PHE A 143 -7.83 -2.05 -7.23
C PHE A 143 -8.84 -1.97 -8.39
N MET A 144 -9.55 -0.84 -8.59
CA MET A 144 -10.71 -0.79 -9.50
C MET A 144 -10.44 -1.33 -10.91
N ASN A 145 -9.24 -1.11 -11.45
CA ASN A 145 -8.90 -1.58 -12.79
C ASN A 145 -8.48 -3.06 -12.84
N GLN A 146 -7.91 -3.60 -11.76
CA GLN A 146 -7.47 -5.00 -11.64
C GLN A 146 -7.86 -5.56 -10.26
N PRO A 147 -9.16 -5.71 -9.95
CA PRO A 147 -9.62 -6.08 -8.61
C PRO A 147 -9.09 -7.45 -8.16
N SER A 148 -8.90 -8.38 -9.08
CA SER A 148 -8.36 -9.70 -8.75
C SER A 148 -6.86 -9.71 -8.40
N ASN A 149 -6.14 -8.60 -8.61
CA ASN A 149 -4.76 -8.44 -8.17
C ASN A 149 -4.64 -7.74 -6.80
N GLY A 150 -5.77 -7.40 -6.18
CA GLY A 150 -5.81 -6.64 -4.93
C GLY A 150 -5.75 -7.53 -3.69
N MET A 151 -4.97 -7.08 -2.71
CA MET A 151 -4.94 -7.58 -1.35
C MET A 151 -5.29 -6.42 -0.40
N LEU A 152 -6.53 -6.42 0.09
CA LEU A 152 -7.00 -5.38 0.99
C LEU A 152 -6.45 -5.63 2.41
N VAL A 153 -5.89 -4.61 3.02
CA VAL A 153 -5.48 -4.59 4.41
C VAL A 153 -6.27 -3.55 5.19
N ASN A 154 -6.43 -3.77 6.49
CA ASN A 154 -7.07 -2.77 7.34
C ASN A 154 -6.19 -1.52 7.47
N SER A 155 -6.82 -0.34 7.41
CA SER A 155 -6.11 0.92 7.61
C SER A 155 -5.44 0.95 8.98
N PHE A 156 -4.18 1.37 8.99
CA PHE A 156 -3.41 1.61 10.21
C PHE A 156 -3.43 3.10 10.55
N TYR A 157 -3.78 3.41 11.78
CA TYR A 157 -3.68 4.78 12.29
C TYR A 157 -2.63 4.89 13.40
N THR A 158 -2.82 4.28 14.57
CA THR A 158 -1.82 4.33 15.65
C THR A 158 -1.99 3.21 16.66
N ASN A 159 -2.62 2.11 16.25
CA ASN A 159 -2.83 0.97 17.13
C ASN A 159 -1.54 0.16 17.31
N ASN A 160 -0.92 0.23 18.47
CA ASN A 160 0.30 -0.52 18.77
C ASN A 160 0.11 -2.04 18.92
N ASN A 161 -1.14 -2.51 19.00
CA ASN A 161 -1.47 -3.94 19.00
C ASN A 161 -1.86 -4.45 17.61
N ASP A 162 -1.64 -3.65 16.56
CA ASP A 162 -1.91 -4.05 15.18
C ASP A 162 -1.02 -5.23 14.76
N ILE A 163 -1.64 -6.28 14.26
CA ILE A 163 -0.97 -7.49 13.75
C ILE A 163 -1.19 -7.72 12.26
N GLN A 164 -1.70 -6.69 11.56
CA GLN A 164 -2.07 -6.83 10.15
C GLN A 164 -0.88 -7.25 9.26
N LEU A 165 0.34 -6.73 9.53
CA LEU A 165 1.52 -7.14 8.76
C LEU A 165 1.95 -8.58 9.04
N ILE A 166 1.68 -9.13 10.23
CA ILE A 166 1.87 -10.57 10.50
C ILE A 166 0.89 -11.39 9.67
N ASN A 167 -0.39 -11.01 9.67
CA ASN A 167 -1.43 -11.71 8.91
C ASN A 167 -1.15 -11.62 7.40
N ALA A 168 -0.77 -10.42 6.92
CA ALA A 168 -0.40 -10.20 5.53
C ALA A 168 0.79 -11.08 5.11
N LYS A 169 1.82 -11.17 5.94
CA LYS A 169 2.98 -12.03 5.71
C LYS A 169 2.55 -13.50 5.56
N SER A 170 1.75 -14.02 6.50
CA SER A 170 1.29 -15.40 6.45
C SER A 170 0.48 -15.67 5.18
N PHE A 171 -0.48 -14.80 4.84
CA PHE A 171 -1.25 -14.93 3.62
C PHE A 171 -0.37 -14.91 2.34
N LEU A 172 0.58 -14.00 2.27
CA LEU A 172 1.50 -13.89 1.12
C LEU A 172 2.36 -15.15 0.96
N ILE A 173 2.91 -15.68 2.05
CA ILE A 173 3.81 -16.86 2.01
C ILE A 173 3.01 -18.14 1.78
N ASP A 174 1.89 -18.32 2.47
CA ASP A 174 1.17 -19.60 2.50
C ASP A 174 0.23 -19.76 1.28
N HIS A 175 -0.28 -18.65 0.71
CA HIS A 175 -1.27 -18.70 -0.37
C HIS A 175 -0.78 -18.07 -1.68
N ILE A 176 -0.16 -16.88 -1.62
CA ILE A 176 0.22 -16.16 -2.83
C ILE A 176 1.55 -16.65 -3.42
N TYR A 177 2.55 -16.89 -2.58
CA TYR A 177 3.85 -17.35 -3.08
C TYR A 177 3.77 -18.68 -3.86
N PRO A 178 3.07 -19.73 -3.38
CA PRO A 178 3.00 -21.01 -4.06
C PRO A 178 2.00 -21.03 -5.24
N CYS A 179 1.08 -20.07 -5.37
CA CYS A 179 0.05 -20.13 -6.42
C CYS A 179 0.63 -19.87 -7.81
N GLU A 180 0.01 -20.43 -8.85
CA GLU A 180 0.38 -20.19 -10.25
C GLU A 180 -0.11 -18.81 -10.76
N ASP A 181 -1.26 -18.36 -10.28
CA ASP A 181 -1.89 -17.10 -10.68
C ASP A 181 -2.48 -16.41 -9.47
N VAL A 182 -1.88 -15.27 -9.08
CA VAL A 182 -2.30 -14.48 -7.91
C VAL A 182 -3.75 -14.02 -8.02
N ARG A 183 -4.26 -13.79 -9.24
CA ARG A 183 -5.62 -13.30 -9.49
C ARG A 183 -6.67 -14.33 -9.08
N LYS A 184 -6.40 -15.60 -9.35
CA LYS A 184 -7.30 -16.70 -8.95
C LYS A 184 -7.31 -16.86 -7.43
N GLU A 185 -6.14 -16.73 -6.81
CA GLU A 185 -6.05 -16.85 -5.35
C GLU A 185 -6.67 -15.65 -4.65
N CYS A 186 -6.37 -14.42 -5.06
CA CYS A 186 -7.01 -13.22 -4.51
C CYS A 186 -8.53 -13.24 -4.68
N GLU A 187 -9.05 -13.62 -5.86
CA GLU A 187 -10.48 -13.70 -6.10
C GLU A 187 -11.18 -14.73 -5.19
N LYS A 188 -10.52 -15.83 -4.90
CA LYS A 188 -11.02 -16.86 -3.98
C LYS A 188 -11.19 -16.31 -2.54
N TRP A 189 -10.31 -15.43 -2.10
CA TRP A 189 -10.33 -14.87 -0.75
C TRP A 189 -11.16 -13.58 -0.62
N TYR A 190 -11.09 -12.68 -1.60
CA TYR A 190 -11.64 -11.33 -1.50
C TYR A 190 -12.90 -11.11 -2.36
N HIS A 191 -13.08 -11.84 -3.47
CA HIS A 191 -14.19 -11.69 -4.41
C HIS A 191 -14.40 -10.26 -4.94
N PHE A 192 -13.34 -9.45 -5.06
CA PHE A 192 -13.44 -8.04 -5.43
C PHE A 192 -14.02 -7.82 -6.83
N SER A 193 -13.79 -8.73 -7.78
CA SER A 193 -14.37 -8.61 -9.12
C SER A 193 -15.89 -8.50 -9.07
N LYS A 194 -16.54 -9.22 -8.14
CA LYS A 194 -18.00 -9.17 -7.96
C LYS A 194 -18.51 -7.83 -7.45
N LEU A 195 -17.67 -7.06 -6.72
CA LEU A 195 -18.05 -5.74 -6.21
C LEU A 195 -18.05 -4.69 -7.32
N PHE A 196 -17.07 -4.74 -8.23
CA PHE A 196 -16.89 -3.74 -9.27
C PHE A 196 -17.68 -4.04 -10.56
N TYR A 197 -17.94 -5.31 -10.90
CA TYR A 197 -18.57 -5.69 -12.16
C TYR A 197 -20.05 -6.05 -12.06
N LYS A 198 -20.68 -6.02 -10.89
CA LYS A 198 -22.13 -6.26 -10.74
C LYS A 198 -23.03 -5.19 -11.39
N GLY A 199 -22.46 -4.06 -11.84
CA GLY A 199 -23.22 -2.96 -12.46
C GLY A 199 -23.53 -3.11 -13.95
N THR A 200 -22.90 -4.05 -14.67
CA THR A 200 -23.00 -4.12 -16.14
C THR A 200 -23.97 -5.18 -16.67
N SER A 201 -24.58 -6.00 -15.80
CA SER A 201 -25.47 -7.09 -16.22
C SER A 201 -26.97 -6.80 -16.09
N LYS A 202 -27.40 -5.59 -15.68
CA LYS A 202 -28.84 -5.25 -15.52
C LYS A 202 -29.46 -4.44 -16.66
N GLU A 203 -28.70 -4.07 -17.69
CA GLU A 203 -29.27 -3.28 -18.82
C GLU A 203 -29.61 -4.10 -20.07
N LYS A 204 -29.66 -5.43 -20.02
CA LYS A 204 -29.99 -6.26 -21.22
C LYS A 204 -31.27 -7.09 -21.11
N GLU A 205 -32.10 -6.93 -20.10
CA GLU A 205 -33.35 -7.71 -19.96
C GLU A 205 -34.66 -6.91 -20.05
N GLU A 206 -34.63 -5.63 -20.45
CA GLU A 206 -35.86 -4.86 -20.65
C GLU A 206 -35.99 -4.27 -22.06
N THR A 207 -35.76 -5.07 -23.11
CA THR A 207 -36.28 -4.79 -24.46
C THR A 207 -36.47 -6.10 -25.21
N ASN A 208 -37.59 -6.75 -24.92
CA ASN A 208 -38.32 -7.64 -25.85
C ASN A 208 -39.81 -7.64 -25.52
#